data_0d09fad95df86161ec148d3a8fb58190
#
_entry.id   0d09fad95df86161ec148d3a8fb58190
#
_cell.length_a   1.000
_cell.length_b   1.000
_cell.length_c   1.000
_cell.angle_alpha   90.00
_cell.angle_beta   90.00
_cell.angle_gamma   90.00
#
_symmetry.space_group_name_H-M   'P 1'
#
loop_
_entity.id
_entity.type
_entity.pdbx_description
1 polymer ?
#
loop_
_entity_poly.entity_id
_entity_poly.type
_entity_poly.pdbx_seq_one_letter_code
_entity_poly.pdbx_strand_id
1 'polypeptide(L)'
;LTSPELQKIFTQPKSCIVRNVHSSAPETRDSLAMTFSFSTPESDNNLFKNKSIIEMAKANGYKTWWIGSQELEGLFSSKYGFIARKSDVVRVTNGHDEHLIPMLTDALEDTSAPKKFIIVHLLGNHKPYHNYDAEDKYALPGAEEYDLTIHKTDRIVSSLFNDVEKHSKNYIFLYTSDHGEVVNKGHGLMKGKDQWYIPFLYKSTNDKFDCAFIEQFRNKDGWLSGLMNKYILSRLIGYTLDKNFVNKEMNNDRVKAANEKPVVFKDTE
;
A
#
# COMPACT_ATOMS: atom_id res chain seq x y z
N LEU A 1 6.04 -12.46 18.51
CA LEU A 1 5.54 -11.49 17.52
C LEU A 1 6.54 -11.30 16.41
N THR A 2 6.11 -11.44 15.15
CA THR A 2 6.93 -11.21 13.97
C THR A 2 7.10 -9.73 13.63
N SER A 3 6.23 -8.85 14.16
CA SER A 3 6.21 -7.40 13.89
C SER A 3 6.13 -6.58 15.19
N PRO A 4 7.13 -6.66 16.07
CA PRO A 4 7.07 -6.00 17.38
C PRO A 4 7.14 -4.47 17.29
N GLU A 5 7.95 -3.91 16.38
CA GLU A 5 8.15 -2.48 16.26
C GLU A 5 6.90 -1.78 15.69
N LEU A 6 6.32 -2.31 14.62
CA LEU A 6 5.10 -1.74 14.04
C LEU A 6 3.93 -1.83 15.01
N GLN A 7 3.81 -2.93 15.77
CA GLN A 7 2.79 -3.01 16.79
C GLN A 7 2.97 -1.94 17.87
N LYS A 8 4.19 -1.70 18.33
CA LYS A 8 4.50 -0.66 19.32
C LYS A 8 4.16 0.74 18.79
N ILE A 9 4.50 1.03 17.53
CA ILE A 9 4.24 2.34 16.89
C ILE A 9 2.73 2.55 16.71
N PHE A 10 2.03 1.58 16.10
CA PHE A 10 0.64 1.78 15.67
C PHE A 10 -0.42 1.48 16.74
N THR A 11 -0.01 1.17 17.97
CA THR A 11 -0.87 1.17 19.17
C THR A 11 -0.79 2.50 19.95
N GLN A 12 0.05 3.45 19.52
CA GLN A 12 0.15 4.78 20.15
C GLN A 12 -1.03 5.69 19.76
N PRO A 13 -1.28 6.78 20.52
CA PRO A 13 -2.31 7.77 20.18
C PRO A 13 -2.17 8.29 18.73
N LYS A 14 -3.30 8.55 18.08
CA LYS A 14 -3.40 8.99 16.66
C LYS A 14 -2.91 7.97 15.64
N SER A 15 -2.64 6.75 16.07
CA SER A 15 -2.30 5.61 15.22
C SER A 15 -3.39 4.55 15.27
N CYS A 16 -3.50 3.72 14.23
CA CYS A 16 -4.38 2.57 14.24
C CYS A 16 -3.87 1.40 13.42
N ILE A 17 -4.14 0.21 13.94
CA ILE A 17 -4.05 -1.05 13.23
C ILE A 17 -5.46 -1.37 12.77
N VAL A 18 -5.73 -1.17 11.49
CA VAL A 18 -7.06 -1.42 10.90
C VAL A 18 -7.19 -2.92 10.60
N ARG A 19 -8.21 -3.55 11.15
CA ARG A 19 -8.46 -4.99 10.98
C ARG A 19 -9.50 -5.22 9.88
N ASN A 20 -9.64 -6.47 9.45
CA ASN A 20 -10.57 -6.88 8.38
C ASN A 20 -10.35 -6.06 7.11
N VAL A 21 -9.14 -6.14 6.57
CA VAL A 21 -8.76 -5.49 5.32
C VAL A 21 -8.42 -6.55 4.29
N HIS A 22 -8.91 -6.37 3.07
CA HIS A 22 -8.56 -7.25 1.96
C HIS A 22 -8.09 -6.45 0.74
N SER A 23 -7.26 -7.07 -0.08
CA SER A 23 -6.78 -6.51 -1.34
C SER A 23 -7.87 -6.45 -2.41
N SER A 24 -7.65 -5.62 -3.43
CA SER A 24 -8.53 -5.52 -4.60
C SER A 24 -8.23 -6.57 -5.69
N ALA A 25 -7.05 -7.19 -5.63
CA ALA A 25 -6.61 -8.29 -6.49
C ALA A 25 -5.57 -9.13 -5.75
N PRO A 26 -5.35 -10.41 -6.15
CA PRO A 26 -4.37 -11.28 -5.51
C PRO A 26 -2.97 -11.14 -6.12
N GLU A 27 -2.68 -10.06 -6.85
CA GLU A 27 -1.39 -9.78 -7.48
C GLU A 27 -1.11 -8.29 -7.60
N THR A 28 0.18 -7.92 -7.59
CA THR A 28 0.69 -6.55 -7.58
C THR A 28 0.18 -5.71 -8.74
N ARG A 29 0.24 -6.24 -9.98
CA ARG A 29 -0.09 -5.52 -11.21
C ARG A 29 -1.47 -4.88 -11.16
N ASP A 30 -2.47 -5.65 -10.77
CA ASP A 30 -3.86 -5.21 -10.76
C ASP A 30 -4.22 -4.45 -9.47
N SER A 31 -3.70 -4.89 -8.32
CA SER A 31 -3.97 -4.22 -7.05
C SER A 31 -3.40 -2.81 -7.01
N LEU A 32 -2.16 -2.59 -7.43
CA LEU A 32 -1.56 -1.25 -7.48
C LEU A 32 -2.23 -0.37 -8.55
N ALA A 33 -2.62 -0.95 -9.70
CA ALA A 33 -3.39 -0.22 -10.70
C ALA A 33 -4.70 0.33 -10.11
N MET A 34 -5.44 -0.50 -9.36
CA MET A 34 -6.69 -0.10 -8.72
C MET A 34 -6.48 0.84 -7.52
N THR A 35 -5.34 0.78 -6.85
CA THR A 35 -4.98 1.69 -5.75
C THR A 35 -4.65 3.09 -6.25
N PHE A 36 -3.90 3.23 -7.34
CA PHE A 36 -3.37 4.51 -7.80
C PHE A 36 -4.05 5.06 -9.05
N SER A 37 -5.07 4.39 -9.57
CA SER A 37 -5.93 4.89 -10.65
C SER A 37 -7.40 4.61 -10.36
N PHE A 38 -8.28 5.00 -11.28
CA PHE A 38 -9.70 4.68 -11.19
C PHE A 38 -10.08 3.39 -11.96
N SER A 39 -9.11 2.50 -12.18
CA SER A 39 -9.39 1.13 -12.63
C SER A 39 -10.29 0.40 -11.65
N THR A 40 -11.09 -0.52 -12.18
CA THR A 40 -12.02 -1.33 -11.39
C THR A 40 -11.78 -2.81 -11.68
N PRO A 41 -12.32 -3.73 -10.88
CA PRO A 41 -12.22 -5.16 -11.18
C PRO A 41 -12.74 -5.54 -12.57
N GLU A 42 -13.66 -4.74 -13.14
CA GLU A 42 -14.26 -4.97 -14.45
C GLU A 42 -13.46 -4.40 -15.61
N SER A 43 -12.66 -3.34 -15.37
CA SER A 43 -12.05 -2.61 -16.47
C SER A 43 -10.84 -1.78 -16.06
N ASP A 44 -9.80 -1.87 -16.87
CA ASP A 44 -8.62 -1.00 -16.80
C ASP A 44 -8.75 0.27 -17.68
N ASN A 45 -9.87 0.49 -18.35
CA ASN A 45 -10.05 1.63 -19.25
C ASN A 45 -9.75 2.98 -18.60
N ASN A 46 -10.05 3.10 -17.30
CA ASN A 46 -9.81 4.34 -16.54
C ASN A 46 -8.34 4.59 -16.22
N LEU A 47 -7.47 3.57 -16.33
CA LEU A 47 -6.03 3.73 -16.19
C LEU A 47 -5.46 4.73 -17.20
N PHE A 48 -6.01 4.72 -18.43
CA PHE A 48 -5.52 5.54 -19.54
C PHE A 48 -6.37 6.78 -19.80
N LYS A 49 -7.64 6.79 -19.38
CA LYS A 49 -8.60 7.86 -19.66
C LYS A 49 -8.67 8.92 -18.54
N ASN A 50 -8.39 8.52 -17.30
CA ASN A 50 -8.51 9.39 -16.14
C ASN A 50 -7.12 9.71 -15.58
N LYS A 51 -7.02 10.81 -14.84
CA LYS A 51 -5.83 11.13 -14.06
C LYS A 51 -5.64 10.06 -12.97
N SER A 52 -4.41 9.61 -12.81
CA SER A 52 -3.99 8.80 -11.67
C SER A 52 -3.99 9.62 -10.37
N ILE A 53 -3.93 8.95 -9.23
CA ILE A 53 -3.81 9.60 -7.91
C ILE A 53 -2.54 10.49 -7.88
N ILE A 54 -1.44 10.06 -8.51
CA ILE A 54 -0.20 10.83 -8.62
C ILE A 54 -0.44 12.15 -9.39
N GLU A 55 -1.09 12.08 -10.55
CA GLU A 55 -1.41 13.27 -11.34
C GLU A 55 -2.40 14.19 -10.62
N MET A 56 -3.32 13.64 -9.85
CA MET A 56 -4.24 14.42 -9.01
C MET A 56 -3.47 15.11 -7.86
N ALA A 57 -2.54 14.44 -7.21
CA ALA A 57 -1.68 15.04 -6.19
C ALA A 57 -0.87 16.20 -6.78
N LYS A 58 -0.25 16.04 -7.96
CA LYS A 58 0.46 17.11 -8.68
C LYS A 58 -0.46 18.29 -8.97
N ALA A 59 -1.66 18.03 -9.49
CA ALA A 59 -2.65 19.08 -9.79
C ALA A 59 -3.07 19.87 -8.53
N ASN A 60 -2.94 19.28 -7.33
CA ASN A 60 -3.22 19.94 -6.05
C ASN A 60 -1.95 20.46 -5.34
N GLY A 61 -0.85 20.63 -6.05
CA GLY A 61 0.36 21.30 -5.60
C GLY A 61 1.30 20.40 -4.75
N TYR A 62 1.19 19.08 -4.86
CA TYR A 62 2.14 18.17 -4.25
C TYR A 62 3.30 17.88 -5.21
N LYS A 63 4.53 17.88 -4.70
CA LYS A 63 5.65 17.21 -5.36
C LYS A 63 5.53 15.71 -5.11
N THR A 64 5.64 14.92 -6.17
CA THR A 64 5.32 13.48 -6.11
C THR A 64 6.58 12.65 -6.30
N TRP A 65 6.70 11.60 -5.47
CA TRP A 65 7.83 10.68 -5.47
C TRP A 65 7.32 9.23 -5.57
N TRP A 66 7.96 8.46 -6.42
CA TRP A 66 7.89 7.00 -6.41
C TRP A 66 9.25 6.44 -6.07
N ILE A 67 9.36 5.75 -4.95
CA ILE A 67 10.57 5.11 -4.46
C ILE A 67 10.26 3.63 -4.36
N GLY A 68 11.02 2.76 -5.02
CA GLY A 68 10.70 1.33 -5.04
C GLY A 68 11.90 0.42 -5.15
N SER A 69 11.74 -0.80 -4.64
CA SER A 69 12.69 -1.90 -4.78
C SER A 69 12.25 -2.95 -5.80
N GLN A 70 11.18 -2.67 -6.54
CA GLN A 70 10.67 -3.50 -7.64
C GLN A 70 10.77 -2.78 -8.98
N GLU A 71 11.03 -3.54 -10.04
CA GLU A 71 11.14 -3.02 -11.40
C GLU A 71 9.81 -2.37 -11.87
N LEU A 72 9.95 -1.32 -12.69
CA LEU A 72 8.82 -0.62 -13.31
C LEU A 72 8.61 -1.00 -14.78
N GLU A 73 9.35 -1.99 -15.27
CA GLU A 73 9.30 -2.50 -16.65
C GLU A 73 8.98 -3.98 -16.67
N GLY A 74 8.43 -4.45 -17.79
CA GLY A 74 8.02 -5.85 -17.93
C GLY A 74 6.53 -6.09 -17.82
N LEU A 75 6.13 -7.33 -18.07
CA LEU A 75 4.72 -7.73 -18.14
C LEU A 75 3.99 -7.53 -16.80
N PHE A 76 4.63 -7.92 -15.71
CA PHE A 76 4.02 -7.90 -14.37
C PHE A 76 3.99 -6.50 -13.75
N SER A 77 4.87 -5.59 -14.18
CA SER A 77 4.94 -4.22 -13.68
C SER A 77 4.29 -3.17 -14.59
N SER A 78 3.81 -3.57 -15.77
CA SER A 78 3.37 -2.66 -16.83
C SER A 78 2.34 -1.61 -16.39
N LYS A 79 1.34 -1.99 -15.59
CA LYS A 79 0.28 -1.09 -15.15
C LYS A 79 0.78 -0.09 -14.09
N TYR A 80 1.37 -0.58 -13.01
CA TYR A 80 1.84 0.32 -11.96
C TYR A 80 3.10 1.09 -12.37
N GLY A 81 3.96 0.50 -13.21
CA GLY A 81 5.09 1.19 -13.80
C GLY A 81 4.67 2.38 -14.68
N PHE A 82 3.58 2.24 -15.45
CA PHE A 82 2.97 3.34 -16.18
C PHE A 82 2.53 4.48 -15.24
N ILE A 83 1.91 4.13 -14.10
CA ILE A 83 1.47 5.09 -13.09
C ILE A 83 2.67 5.74 -12.39
N ALA A 84 3.64 4.94 -11.96
CA ALA A 84 4.82 5.39 -11.24
C ALA A 84 5.60 6.46 -12.01
N ARG A 85 5.74 6.30 -13.34
CA ARG A 85 6.41 7.26 -14.23
C ARG A 85 5.70 8.62 -14.34
N LYS A 86 4.48 8.76 -13.79
CA LYS A 86 3.81 10.06 -13.67
C LYS A 86 4.32 10.91 -12.51
N SER A 87 5.10 10.33 -11.60
CA SER A 87 5.73 11.04 -10.49
C SER A 87 6.75 12.06 -10.98
N ASP A 88 6.98 13.14 -10.21
CA ASP A 88 8.02 14.12 -10.51
C ASP A 88 9.41 13.52 -10.33
N VAL A 89 9.56 12.63 -9.35
CA VAL A 89 10.79 11.89 -9.08
C VAL A 89 10.48 10.40 -8.99
N VAL A 90 11.24 9.60 -9.72
CA VAL A 90 11.18 8.13 -9.69
C VAL A 90 12.56 7.60 -9.35
N ARG A 91 12.65 6.80 -8.29
CA ARG A 91 13.88 6.11 -7.88
C ARG A 91 13.59 4.64 -7.62
N VAL A 92 14.36 3.77 -8.23
CA VAL A 92 14.19 2.31 -8.10
C VAL A 92 15.53 1.68 -7.79
N THR A 93 15.51 0.71 -6.87
CA THR A 93 16.64 -0.19 -6.57
C THR A 93 16.23 -1.63 -6.82
N ASN A 94 17.18 -2.55 -6.93
CA ASN A 94 16.89 -3.95 -7.22
C ASN A 94 16.79 -4.76 -5.92
N GLY A 95 15.57 -5.01 -5.45
CA GLY A 95 15.27 -6.01 -4.43
C GLY A 95 15.83 -5.77 -3.01
N HIS A 96 16.31 -4.56 -2.71
CA HIS A 96 16.92 -4.21 -1.43
C HIS A 96 16.13 -3.11 -0.73
N ASP A 97 15.18 -3.50 0.11
CA ASP A 97 14.29 -2.57 0.80
C ASP A 97 15.03 -1.60 1.74
N GLU A 98 16.17 -1.98 2.30
CA GLU A 98 17.02 -1.12 3.12
C GLU A 98 17.52 0.12 2.36
N HIS A 99 17.68 0.06 1.04
CA HIS A 99 18.08 1.19 0.21
C HIS A 99 16.96 2.24 0.05
N LEU A 100 15.71 1.89 0.39
CA LEU A 100 14.59 2.83 0.31
C LEU A 100 14.65 3.89 1.42
N ILE A 101 15.30 3.58 2.55
CA ILE A 101 15.40 4.50 3.69
C ILE A 101 16.13 5.79 3.30
N PRO A 102 17.39 5.77 2.79
CA PRO A 102 18.07 6.99 2.36
C PRO A 102 17.36 7.71 1.21
N MET A 103 16.67 6.97 0.32
CA MET A 103 15.87 7.59 -0.75
C MET A 103 14.67 8.36 -0.21
N LEU A 104 14.03 7.85 0.87
CA LEU A 104 12.96 8.55 1.58
C LEU A 104 13.51 9.79 2.30
N THR A 105 14.66 9.68 2.98
CA THR A 105 15.32 10.82 3.62
C THR A 105 15.54 11.94 2.62
N ASP A 106 16.09 11.66 1.44
CA ASP A 106 16.28 12.65 0.37
C ASP A 106 14.96 13.32 -0.05
N ALA A 107 13.87 12.53 -0.14
CA ALA A 107 12.57 13.08 -0.48
C ALA A 107 11.99 13.96 0.64
N LEU A 108 12.22 13.60 1.90
CA LEU A 108 11.78 14.37 3.06
C LEU A 108 12.56 15.69 3.21
N GLU A 109 13.86 15.67 2.94
CA GLU A 109 14.75 16.84 3.01
C GLU A 109 14.61 17.78 1.81
N ASP A 110 13.98 17.35 0.74
CA ASP A 110 13.75 18.20 -0.43
C ASP A 110 12.85 19.41 -0.08
N THR A 111 13.43 20.59 -0.12
CA THR A 111 12.76 21.85 0.19
C THR A 111 12.07 22.53 -0.99
N SER A 112 12.13 21.94 -2.18
CA SER A 112 11.61 22.54 -3.42
C SER A 112 10.07 22.63 -3.47
N ALA A 113 9.37 21.91 -2.57
CA ALA A 113 7.92 21.98 -2.44
C ALA A 113 7.45 21.78 -0.99
N PRO A 114 6.44 22.55 -0.54
CA PRO A 114 5.93 22.47 0.83
C PRO A 114 5.05 21.25 1.07
N LYS A 115 4.51 20.64 0.00
CA LYS A 115 3.67 19.45 0.08
C LYS A 115 4.31 18.32 -0.71
N LYS A 116 4.33 17.13 -0.14
CA LYS A 116 4.90 15.93 -0.77
C LYS A 116 3.90 14.79 -0.74
N PHE A 117 3.82 14.06 -1.83
CA PHE A 117 3.11 12.79 -1.93
C PHE A 117 4.13 11.73 -2.31
N ILE A 118 4.51 10.91 -1.33
CA ILE A 118 5.61 9.96 -1.46
C ILE A 118 5.04 8.55 -1.40
N ILE A 119 5.33 7.75 -2.42
CA ILE A 119 5.01 6.33 -2.47
C ILE A 119 6.30 5.57 -2.30
N VAL A 120 6.33 4.66 -1.31
CA VAL A 120 7.45 3.73 -1.08
C VAL A 120 6.94 2.32 -1.35
N HIS A 121 7.45 1.69 -2.40
CA HIS A 121 7.03 0.37 -2.87
C HIS A 121 8.12 -0.66 -2.55
N LEU A 122 7.90 -1.46 -1.51
CA LEU A 122 8.84 -2.47 -1.04
C LEU A 122 8.72 -3.75 -1.88
N LEU A 123 9.80 -4.53 -1.94
CA LEU A 123 9.75 -5.94 -2.32
C LEU A 123 9.01 -6.75 -1.24
N GLY A 124 9.25 -6.41 0.02
CA GLY A 124 8.56 -6.98 1.17
C GLY A 124 8.75 -8.50 1.29
N ASN A 125 7.62 -9.18 1.44
CA ASN A 125 7.56 -10.60 1.76
C ASN A 125 7.33 -11.48 0.52
N HIS A 126 7.80 -11.03 -0.64
CA HIS A 126 7.61 -11.71 -1.93
C HIS A 126 8.37 -13.05 -1.98
N LYS A 127 7.71 -14.08 -2.54
CA LYS A 127 8.37 -15.36 -2.83
C LYS A 127 9.56 -15.16 -3.80
N PRO A 128 10.71 -15.83 -3.59
CA PRO A 128 10.95 -17.03 -2.77
C PRO A 128 11.30 -16.79 -1.30
N TYR A 129 10.92 -15.70 -0.66
CA TYR A 129 11.12 -15.36 0.77
C TYR A 129 12.58 -15.21 1.20
N HIS A 130 13.43 -14.70 0.32
CA HIS A 130 14.86 -14.50 0.61
C HIS A 130 15.19 -13.07 1.07
N ASN A 131 14.18 -12.19 1.17
CA ASN A 131 14.36 -10.81 1.60
C ASN A 131 14.43 -10.70 3.13
N TYR A 132 15.45 -11.32 3.73
CA TYR A 132 15.80 -11.22 5.15
C TYR A 132 17.32 -11.30 5.31
N ASP A 133 17.85 -10.96 6.51
CA ASP A 133 19.26 -10.97 6.79
C ASP A 133 19.62 -11.71 8.12
N ALA A 134 20.90 -11.62 8.55
CA ALA A 134 21.37 -12.29 9.73
C ALA A 134 20.73 -11.79 11.03
N GLU A 135 20.33 -10.51 11.08
CA GLU A 135 19.66 -9.91 12.22
C GLU A 135 18.29 -10.55 12.44
N ASP A 136 17.54 -10.82 11.36
CA ASP A 136 16.22 -11.43 11.42
C ASP A 136 16.32 -12.88 11.93
N LYS A 137 17.31 -13.64 11.46
CA LYS A 137 17.59 -14.99 11.97
C LYS A 137 17.97 -15.00 13.45
N TYR A 138 18.73 -14.00 13.87
CA TYR A 138 19.13 -13.87 15.28
C TYR A 138 17.93 -13.53 16.17
N ALA A 139 17.06 -12.65 15.72
CA ALA A 139 15.86 -12.22 16.46
C ALA A 139 14.80 -13.33 16.55
N LEU A 140 14.67 -14.16 15.50
CA LEU A 140 13.67 -15.22 15.40
C LEU A 140 14.33 -16.59 15.10
N PRO A 141 15.06 -17.19 16.07
CA PRO A 141 15.77 -18.43 15.84
C PRO A 141 14.79 -19.58 15.57
N GLY A 142 14.98 -20.26 14.42
CA GLY A 142 14.14 -21.38 14.00
C GLY A 142 12.81 -21.00 13.33
N ALA A 143 12.58 -19.70 13.05
CA ALA A 143 11.42 -19.27 12.30
C ALA A 143 11.50 -19.68 10.82
N GLU A 144 10.35 -19.84 10.20
CA GLU A 144 10.22 -20.06 8.75
C GLU A 144 10.69 -18.83 7.96
N GLU A 145 11.16 -19.02 6.74
CA GLU A 145 11.70 -17.92 5.91
C GLU A 145 10.70 -16.79 5.70
N TYR A 146 9.42 -17.10 5.52
CA TYR A 146 8.38 -16.08 5.41
C TYR A 146 8.30 -15.20 6.66
N ASP A 147 8.37 -15.77 7.87
CA ASP A 147 8.35 -15.00 9.12
C ASP A 147 9.59 -14.12 9.26
N LEU A 148 10.75 -14.58 8.79
CA LEU A 148 11.97 -13.77 8.74
C LEU A 148 11.80 -12.55 7.81
N THR A 149 11.15 -12.71 6.66
CA THR A 149 10.84 -11.57 5.78
C THR A 149 9.85 -10.60 6.41
N ILE A 150 8.86 -11.08 7.17
CA ILE A 150 7.94 -10.22 7.93
C ILE A 150 8.72 -9.41 8.98
N HIS A 151 9.66 -10.04 9.69
CA HIS A 151 10.49 -9.34 10.68
C HIS A 151 11.37 -8.25 10.03
N LYS A 152 11.98 -8.54 8.87
CA LYS A 152 12.73 -7.52 8.12
C LYS A 152 11.82 -6.37 7.69
N THR A 153 10.63 -6.66 7.17
CA THR A 153 9.66 -5.65 6.80
C THR A 153 9.26 -4.78 8.00
N ASP A 154 9.09 -5.37 9.18
CA ASP A 154 8.85 -4.64 10.44
C ASP A 154 9.95 -3.60 10.71
N ARG A 155 11.23 -4.00 10.64
CA ARG A 155 12.38 -3.11 10.83
C ARG A 155 12.45 -2.00 9.79
N ILE A 156 12.26 -2.35 8.51
CA ILE A 156 12.34 -1.38 7.41
C ILE A 156 11.20 -0.36 7.52
N VAL A 157 9.95 -0.80 7.68
CA VAL A 157 8.79 0.11 7.75
C VAL A 157 8.85 0.98 9.01
N SER A 158 9.33 0.42 10.13
CA SER A 158 9.56 1.19 11.35
C SER A 158 10.63 2.28 11.16
N SER A 159 11.71 1.95 10.43
CA SER A 159 12.76 2.92 10.09
C SER A 159 12.24 4.04 9.18
N LEU A 160 11.45 3.68 8.15
CA LEU A 160 10.79 4.66 7.28
C LEU A 160 9.83 5.57 8.06
N PHE A 161 9.06 5.00 8.98
CA PHE A 161 8.15 5.76 9.83
C PHE A 161 8.91 6.74 10.75
N ASN A 162 9.96 6.27 11.41
CA ASN A 162 10.78 7.10 12.30
C ASN A 162 11.46 8.25 11.53
N ASP A 163 11.85 8.02 10.28
CA ASP A 163 12.41 9.05 9.43
C ASP A 163 11.36 10.12 9.07
N VAL A 164 10.13 9.72 8.79
CA VAL A 164 9.01 10.67 8.59
C VAL A 164 8.76 11.49 9.85
N GLU A 165 8.70 10.87 11.04
CA GLU A 165 8.50 11.61 12.32
C GLU A 165 9.63 12.61 12.60
N LYS A 166 10.85 12.24 12.29
CA LYS A 166 12.03 13.10 12.47
C LYS A 166 11.99 14.35 11.58
N HIS A 167 11.57 14.21 10.32
CA HIS A 167 11.66 15.27 9.31
C HIS A 167 10.35 16.04 9.09
N SER A 168 9.21 15.55 9.59
CA SER A 168 7.90 16.14 9.31
C SER A 168 7.05 16.27 10.55
N LYS A 169 6.63 17.52 10.85
CA LYS A 169 5.67 17.80 11.94
C LYS A 169 4.21 17.51 11.54
N ASN A 170 3.91 17.66 10.26
CA ASN A 170 2.58 17.43 9.68
C ASN A 170 2.68 16.37 8.63
N TYR A 171 2.15 15.18 8.92
CA TYR A 171 2.19 14.04 8.01
C TYR A 171 0.98 13.12 8.18
N ILE A 172 0.75 12.34 7.15
CA ILE A 172 -0.09 11.15 7.17
C ILE A 172 0.79 10.01 6.70
N PHE A 173 0.88 8.96 7.49
CA PHE A 173 1.59 7.72 7.17
C PHE A 173 0.57 6.58 7.02
N LEU A 174 0.60 5.92 5.88
CA LEU A 174 -0.24 4.77 5.58
C LEU A 174 0.65 3.63 5.09
N TYR A 175 0.59 2.49 5.74
CA TYR A 175 1.22 1.26 5.30
C TYR A 175 0.15 0.21 5.05
N THR A 176 0.20 -0.41 3.88
CA THR A 176 -0.65 -1.54 3.50
C THR A 176 0.10 -2.41 2.52
N SER A 177 -0.35 -3.64 2.33
CA SER A 177 0.12 -4.49 1.23
C SER A 177 -0.81 -4.34 0.03
N ASP A 178 -0.28 -4.62 -1.14
CA ASP A 178 -1.04 -4.73 -2.39
C ASP A 178 -1.85 -6.04 -2.45
N HIS A 179 -1.32 -7.14 -1.90
CA HIS A 179 -2.02 -8.43 -1.71
C HIS A 179 -1.42 -9.19 -0.52
N GLY A 180 -2.07 -10.26 -0.13
CA GLY A 180 -1.55 -11.24 0.83
C GLY A 180 -0.80 -12.36 0.13
N GLU A 181 -0.50 -13.43 0.88
CA GLU A 181 0.28 -14.57 0.42
C GLU A 181 -0.29 -15.88 0.97
N VAL A 182 -0.43 -16.89 0.14
CA VAL A 182 -0.60 -18.26 0.60
C VAL A 182 0.80 -18.83 0.82
N VAL A 183 1.27 -18.82 2.05
CA VAL A 183 2.65 -19.18 2.41
C VAL A 183 3.06 -20.50 1.77
N ASN A 184 4.27 -20.54 1.20
CA ASN A 184 4.84 -21.64 0.43
C ASN A 184 4.18 -21.95 -0.94
N LYS A 185 3.02 -21.33 -1.25
CA LYS A 185 2.36 -21.51 -2.55
C LYS A 185 2.50 -20.28 -3.44
N GLY A 186 2.43 -19.07 -2.88
CA GLY A 186 2.48 -17.81 -3.59
C GLY A 186 1.12 -17.09 -3.61
N HIS A 187 0.96 -16.21 -4.57
CA HIS A 187 -0.22 -15.38 -4.80
C HIS A 187 -0.65 -15.46 -6.27
N GLY A 188 -1.73 -14.76 -6.65
CA GLY A 188 -2.30 -14.91 -7.99
C GLY A 188 -2.95 -16.29 -8.22
N LEU A 189 -3.36 -16.96 -7.15
CA LEU A 189 -3.93 -18.30 -7.18
C LEU A 189 -5.44 -18.25 -7.34
N MET A 190 -6.00 -19.27 -8.01
CA MET A 190 -7.45 -19.43 -8.13
C MET A 190 -8.13 -19.70 -6.78
N LYS A 191 -7.40 -20.29 -5.83
CA LYS A 191 -7.85 -20.63 -4.49
C LYS A 191 -6.80 -20.28 -3.45
N GLY A 192 -7.26 -19.92 -2.27
CA GLY A 192 -6.40 -19.57 -1.12
C GLY A 192 -6.76 -18.19 -0.57
N LYS A 193 -7.57 -18.19 0.47
CA LYS A 193 -8.12 -16.96 1.06
C LYS A 193 -7.04 -16.02 1.59
N ASP A 194 -5.90 -16.56 2.04
CA ASP A 194 -4.83 -15.78 2.66
C ASP A 194 -4.21 -14.74 1.73
N GLN A 195 -4.21 -14.98 0.40
CA GLN A 195 -3.71 -14.02 -0.58
C GLN A 195 -4.54 -12.73 -0.66
N TRP A 196 -5.69 -12.67 0.00
CA TRP A 196 -6.54 -11.49 0.05
C TRP A 196 -6.33 -10.64 1.30
N TYR A 197 -5.91 -11.25 2.42
CA TYR A 197 -5.79 -10.55 3.70
C TYR A 197 -4.51 -9.72 3.73
N ILE A 198 -4.68 -8.43 4.01
CA ILE A 198 -3.56 -7.48 4.03
C ILE A 198 -3.54 -6.67 5.33
N PRO A 199 -2.34 -6.25 5.78
CA PRO A 199 -2.21 -5.30 6.86
C PRO A 199 -2.67 -3.91 6.42
N PHE A 200 -3.12 -3.09 7.38
CA PHE A 200 -3.36 -1.68 7.16
C PHE A 200 -3.04 -0.91 8.44
N LEU A 201 -1.97 -0.14 8.40
CA LEU A 201 -1.47 0.67 9.50
C LEU A 201 -1.58 2.14 9.11
N TYR A 202 -2.08 2.95 10.02
CA TYR A 202 -2.34 4.34 9.71
C TYR A 202 -2.01 5.25 10.90
N LYS A 203 -1.37 6.38 10.61
CA LYS A 203 -1.14 7.45 11.57
C LYS A 203 -1.27 8.80 10.88
N SER A 204 -1.95 9.72 11.55
CA SER A 204 -2.14 11.08 11.07
C SER A 204 -1.91 12.10 12.18
N THR A 205 -1.14 13.12 11.89
CA THR A 205 -1.02 14.31 12.77
C THR A 205 -2.17 15.28 12.57
N ASN A 206 -3.02 15.09 11.57
CA ASN A 206 -4.18 15.91 11.25
C ASN A 206 -5.45 15.27 11.81
N ASP A 207 -6.05 15.90 12.82
CA ASP A 207 -7.25 15.37 13.50
C ASP A 207 -8.47 15.23 12.58
N LYS A 208 -8.50 15.93 11.45
CA LYS A 208 -9.56 15.76 10.43
C LYS A 208 -9.46 14.42 9.69
N PHE A 209 -8.28 13.86 9.66
CA PHE A 209 -7.96 12.60 9.00
C PHE A 209 -7.42 11.59 10.02
N ASP A 210 -8.10 11.44 11.13
CA ASP A 210 -7.78 10.48 12.17
C ASP A 210 -8.19 9.03 11.79
N CYS A 211 -8.10 8.10 12.72
CA CYS A 211 -8.52 6.71 12.49
C CYS A 211 -10.00 6.57 12.13
N ALA A 212 -10.86 7.42 12.69
CA ALA A 212 -12.29 7.40 12.36
C ALA A 212 -12.56 7.78 10.90
N PHE A 213 -11.66 8.58 10.28
CA PHE A 213 -11.73 8.84 8.85
C PHE A 213 -11.56 7.57 8.02
N ILE A 214 -10.63 6.67 8.38
CA ILE A 214 -10.43 5.40 7.67
C ILE A 214 -11.63 4.47 7.84
N GLU A 215 -12.21 4.41 9.03
CA GLU A 215 -13.36 3.56 9.33
C GLU A 215 -14.62 3.91 8.50
N GLN A 216 -14.71 5.13 7.95
CA GLN A 216 -15.79 5.55 7.06
C GLN A 216 -15.81 4.81 5.72
N PHE A 217 -14.73 4.12 5.36
CA PHE A 217 -14.61 3.37 4.11
C PHE A 217 -14.87 1.87 4.27
N ARG A 218 -15.35 1.44 5.44
CA ARG A 218 -15.80 0.05 5.65
C ARG A 218 -17.15 -0.20 5.02
N ASN A 219 -17.26 -1.34 4.38
CA ASN A 219 -18.57 -1.80 3.88
C ASN A 219 -19.50 -2.24 5.05
N LYS A 220 -20.76 -2.53 4.71
CA LYS A 220 -21.77 -2.96 5.67
C LYS A 220 -21.44 -4.27 6.41
N ASP A 221 -20.54 -5.09 5.86
CA ASP A 221 -20.09 -6.36 6.43
C ASP A 221 -18.82 -6.19 7.29
N GLY A 222 -18.36 -4.95 7.49
CA GLY A 222 -17.23 -4.59 8.34
C GLY A 222 -15.85 -4.75 7.70
N TRP A 223 -15.78 -4.91 6.38
CA TRP A 223 -14.52 -5.01 5.63
C TRP A 223 -14.09 -3.67 5.04
N LEU A 224 -12.79 -3.42 5.07
CA LEU A 224 -12.15 -2.36 4.29
C LEU A 224 -11.51 -3.00 3.05
N SER A 225 -12.02 -2.66 1.88
CA SER A 225 -11.50 -3.12 0.60
C SER A 225 -10.30 -2.29 0.14
N GLY A 226 -9.25 -2.94 -0.38
CA GLY A 226 -8.14 -2.28 -1.08
C GLY A 226 -8.60 -1.41 -2.26
N LEU A 227 -9.77 -1.70 -2.84
CA LEU A 227 -10.38 -0.86 -3.86
C LEU A 227 -10.70 0.56 -3.34
N MET A 228 -10.89 0.72 -2.02
CA MET A 228 -11.15 2.01 -1.38
C MET A 228 -9.90 2.88 -1.25
N ASN A 229 -8.70 2.33 -1.42
CA ASN A 229 -7.45 3.08 -1.28
C ASN A 229 -7.41 4.33 -2.19
N LYS A 230 -7.87 4.22 -3.44
CA LYS A 230 -7.94 5.39 -4.35
C LYS A 230 -8.85 6.51 -3.82
N TYR A 231 -9.95 6.16 -3.15
CA TYR A 231 -10.88 7.14 -2.58
C TYR A 231 -10.32 7.75 -1.29
N ILE A 232 -9.70 6.93 -0.44
CA ILE A 232 -8.97 7.39 0.75
C ILE A 232 -7.87 8.38 0.32
N LEU A 233 -6.99 8.00 -0.60
CA LEU A 233 -5.90 8.83 -1.11
C LEU A 233 -6.43 10.12 -1.74
N SER A 234 -7.49 10.05 -2.56
CA SER A 234 -8.12 11.24 -3.15
C SER A 234 -8.58 12.23 -2.07
N ARG A 235 -9.18 11.76 -0.99
CA ARG A 235 -9.59 12.60 0.14
C ARG A 235 -8.39 13.21 0.86
N LEU A 236 -7.34 12.43 1.11
CA LEU A 236 -6.11 12.86 1.79
C LEU A 236 -5.38 13.95 1.01
N ILE A 237 -5.37 13.89 -0.32
CA ILE A 237 -4.77 14.93 -1.17
C ILE A 237 -5.71 16.10 -1.49
N GLY A 238 -6.91 16.15 -0.86
CA GLY A 238 -7.77 17.33 -0.82
C GLY A 238 -8.96 17.33 -1.77
N TYR A 239 -9.30 16.21 -2.41
CA TYR A 239 -10.48 16.13 -3.28
C TYR A 239 -11.76 15.80 -2.49
N THR A 240 -12.86 16.34 -2.94
CA THR A 240 -14.21 15.96 -2.49
C THR A 240 -14.74 14.86 -3.40
N LEU A 241 -15.37 13.85 -2.80
CA LEU A 241 -15.91 12.70 -3.52
C LEU A 241 -17.45 12.70 -3.42
N ASP A 242 -18.11 12.19 -4.45
CA ASP A 242 -19.53 11.86 -4.38
C ASP A 242 -19.75 10.70 -3.40
N LYS A 243 -20.41 10.99 -2.29
CA LYS A 243 -20.65 10.02 -1.22
C LYS A 243 -21.52 8.84 -1.67
N ASN A 244 -22.51 9.08 -2.52
CA ASN A 244 -23.39 8.03 -3.00
C ASN A 244 -22.63 7.04 -3.90
N PHE A 245 -21.79 7.58 -4.76
CA PHE A 245 -20.93 6.77 -5.62
C PHE A 245 -19.95 5.93 -4.78
N VAL A 246 -19.23 6.54 -3.84
CA VAL A 246 -18.28 5.81 -2.96
C VAL A 246 -18.99 4.75 -2.14
N ASN A 247 -20.16 5.07 -1.55
CA ASN A 247 -20.94 4.10 -0.78
C ASN A 247 -21.40 2.90 -1.64
N LYS A 248 -21.76 3.14 -2.90
CA LYS A 248 -22.10 2.06 -3.83
C LYS A 248 -20.91 1.16 -4.10
N GLU A 249 -19.77 1.72 -4.44
CA GLU A 249 -18.53 0.98 -4.70
C GLU A 249 -18.10 0.16 -3.46
N MET A 250 -18.09 0.78 -2.31
CA MET A 250 -17.76 0.16 -1.03
C MET A 250 -18.64 -1.06 -0.72
N ASN A 251 -19.97 -0.95 -0.92
CA ASN A 251 -20.89 -2.02 -0.59
C ASN A 251 -21.04 -3.09 -1.69
N ASN A 252 -20.58 -2.82 -2.90
CA ASN A 252 -20.46 -3.84 -3.95
C ASN A 252 -19.33 -4.83 -3.63
N ASP A 253 -18.30 -4.39 -2.94
CA ASP A 253 -17.17 -5.17 -2.44
C ASP A 253 -16.58 -6.15 -3.45
N ARG A 254 -16.34 -5.66 -4.67
CA ARG A 254 -15.81 -6.46 -5.76
C ARG A 254 -14.29 -6.43 -5.78
N VAL A 255 -13.73 -7.57 -6.16
CA VAL A 255 -12.30 -7.77 -6.36
C VAL A 255 -12.06 -8.41 -7.73
N LYS A 256 -10.86 -8.27 -8.25
CA LYS A 256 -10.44 -8.91 -9.50
C LYS A 256 -9.75 -10.23 -9.16
N ALA A 257 -10.36 -11.35 -9.51
CA ALA A 257 -9.77 -12.67 -9.26
C ALA A 257 -8.57 -12.98 -10.17
N ALA A 258 -7.82 -14.03 -9.86
CA ALA A 258 -6.63 -14.45 -10.65
C ALA A 258 -6.91 -14.77 -12.12
N ASN A 259 -8.15 -15.13 -12.47
CA ASN A 259 -8.59 -15.32 -13.85
C ASN A 259 -9.05 -14.01 -14.53
N GLU A 260 -8.70 -12.87 -13.94
CA GLU A 260 -9.04 -11.50 -14.40
C GLU A 260 -10.56 -11.18 -14.39
N LYS A 261 -11.39 -12.01 -13.75
CA LYS A 261 -12.83 -11.76 -13.63
C LYS A 261 -13.17 -11.01 -12.34
N PRO A 262 -14.16 -10.09 -12.39
CA PRO A 262 -14.69 -9.49 -11.18
C PRO A 262 -15.53 -10.51 -10.41
N VAL A 263 -15.30 -10.55 -9.10
CA VAL A 263 -16.08 -11.38 -8.16
C VAL A 263 -16.36 -10.57 -6.90
N VAL A 264 -17.37 -10.96 -6.12
CA VAL A 264 -17.58 -10.35 -4.79
C VAL A 264 -16.59 -10.99 -3.82
N PHE A 265 -15.95 -10.17 -2.96
CA PHE A 265 -14.89 -10.66 -2.06
C PHE A 265 -15.33 -11.85 -1.20
N LYS A 266 -16.55 -11.84 -0.66
CA LYS A 266 -17.06 -12.95 0.15
C LYS A 266 -17.11 -14.29 -0.59
N ASP A 267 -17.21 -14.27 -1.92
CA ASP A 267 -17.29 -15.45 -2.79
C ASP A 267 -15.92 -15.91 -3.27
N THR A 268 -14.81 -15.28 -2.85
CA THR A 268 -13.45 -15.76 -3.11
C THR A 268 -13.13 -16.96 -2.23
N GLU A 269 -12.41 -17.94 -2.79
CA GLU A 269 -12.00 -19.19 -2.12
C GLU A 269 -10.57 -19.13 -1.58
#